data_fb384ad318199f3386243b39ac81f51b
#
_entry.id   fb384ad318199f3386243b39ac81f51b
#
_cell.length_a   1.000
_cell.length_b   1.000
_cell.length_c   1.000
_cell.angle_alpha   90.00
_cell.angle_beta   90.00
_cell.angle_gamma   90.00
#
_symmetry.space_group_name_H-M   'P 1'
#
loop_
_entity.id
_entity.type
_entity.pdbx_description
1 polymer ?
#
loop_
_entity_poly.entity_id
_entity_poly.type
_entity_poly.pdbx_seq_one_letter_code
_entity_poly.pdbx_strand_id
1 'polypeptide(L)'
;MTKTEKMMENPLVSLGLIKEAVGNILMMNDDVNTLVMPYLDDEDYSFEDNWFGCKIGENIHGQVKDNRLLGHCKDVPYMDETITDTRSIILMETYPIKFHNSVIDYNLVINVVSHRDVLELNDVVKSEWHKKGYTGNRVDMICQAINLALTDDMIKDSFGIGTMRLDTRTSQLQSFKPNTNFYGRTMVYRIDDINMELLCK
;
A
#
# COMPACT_ATOMS: atom_id res chain seq x y z
N MET A 1 25.33 17.74 15.62
CA MET A 1 24.32 17.15 14.73
C MET A 1 24.08 15.70 15.16
N THR A 2 22.90 15.41 15.64
CA THR A 2 22.50 14.06 16.05
C THR A 2 22.33 13.15 14.84
N LYS A 3 22.19 11.82 15.05
CA LYS A 3 21.89 10.87 13.96
C LYS A 3 20.56 11.22 13.30
N THR A 4 19.57 11.65 14.08
CA THR A 4 18.25 12.06 13.62
C THR A 4 18.31 13.30 12.72
N GLU A 5 19.09 14.34 13.12
CA GLU A 5 19.29 15.51 12.28
C GLU A 5 19.94 15.19 10.93
N LYS A 6 20.93 14.27 10.92
CA LYS A 6 21.55 13.81 9.67
C LYS A 6 20.59 13.01 8.79
N MET A 7 19.68 12.24 9.41
CA MET A 7 18.65 11.50 8.67
C MET A 7 17.62 12.46 8.06
N MET A 8 17.20 13.49 8.79
CA MET A 8 16.27 14.51 8.29
C MET A 8 16.83 15.30 7.10
N GLU A 9 18.15 15.48 7.02
CA GLU A 9 18.80 16.14 5.88
C GLU A 9 19.00 15.23 4.66
N ASN A 10 18.76 13.91 4.81
CA ASN A 10 18.93 12.97 3.71
C ASN A 10 17.56 12.67 3.06
N PRO A 11 17.27 13.22 1.87
CA PRO A 11 15.99 13.02 1.20
C PRO A 11 15.69 11.55 0.84
N LEU A 12 16.71 10.70 0.78
CA LEU A 12 16.52 9.27 0.47
C LEU A 12 15.94 8.50 1.66
N VAL A 13 16.14 8.98 2.89
CA VAL A 13 15.55 8.35 4.08
C VAL A 13 14.03 8.50 4.07
N SER A 14 13.52 9.65 3.63
CA SER A 14 12.08 9.89 3.55
C SER A 14 11.35 8.95 2.60
N LEU A 15 12.03 8.43 1.56
CA LEU A 15 11.40 7.50 0.61
C LEU A 15 10.86 6.22 1.30
N GLY A 16 11.67 5.63 2.19
CA GLY A 16 11.26 4.45 2.98
C GLY A 16 10.19 4.79 4.00
N LEU A 17 10.39 5.88 4.75
CA LEU A 17 9.46 6.31 5.80
C LEU A 17 8.08 6.65 5.26
N ILE A 18 7.98 7.26 4.08
CA ILE A 18 6.69 7.52 3.41
C ILE A 18 5.96 6.20 3.11
N LYS A 19 6.66 5.21 2.56
CA LYS A 19 6.05 3.90 2.25
C LYS A 19 5.57 3.19 3.51
N GLU A 20 6.37 3.22 4.57
CA GLU A 20 6.02 2.66 5.88
C GLU A 20 4.78 3.35 6.46
N ALA A 21 4.75 4.67 6.49
CA ALA A 21 3.62 5.43 7.00
C ALA A 21 2.34 5.19 6.17
N VAL A 22 2.44 5.17 4.84
CA VAL A 22 1.31 4.84 3.97
C VAL A 22 0.85 3.40 4.19
N GLY A 23 1.76 2.44 4.30
CA GLY A 23 1.42 1.05 4.61
C GLY A 23 0.64 0.92 5.92
N ASN A 24 1.04 1.67 6.95
CA ASN A 24 0.33 1.71 8.24
C ASN A 24 -1.05 2.37 8.14
N ILE A 25 -1.18 3.47 7.38
CA ILE A 25 -2.49 4.11 7.12
C ILE A 25 -3.44 3.11 6.45
N LEU A 26 -2.98 2.41 5.42
CA LEU A 26 -3.79 1.43 4.70
C LEU A 26 -4.14 0.23 5.58
N MET A 27 -3.21 -0.23 6.43
CA MET A 27 -3.42 -1.30 7.39
C MET A 27 -4.51 -0.96 8.43
N MET A 28 -4.62 0.31 8.82
CA MET A 28 -5.63 0.77 9.77
C MET A 28 -7.01 0.99 9.14
N ASN A 29 -7.13 0.90 7.83
CA ASN A 29 -8.40 1.11 7.14
C ASN A 29 -9.15 -0.21 6.93
N ASP A 30 -10.28 -0.38 7.62
CA ASP A 30 -11.08 -1.61 7.61
C ASP A 30 -11.56 -2.01 6.21
N ASP A 31 -11.94 -1.04 5.37
CA ASP A 31 -12.42 -1.34 4.02
C ASP A 31 -11.30 -1.83 3.12
N VAL A 32 -10.09 -1.22 3.20
CA VAL A 32 -8.90 -1.70 2.49
C VAL A 32 -8.55 -3.12 2.94
N ASN A 33 -8.51 -3.35 4.25
CA ASN A 33 -8.17 -4.66 4.82
C ASN A 33 -9.14 -5.74 4.37
N THR A 34 -10.44 -5.51 4.48
CA THR A 34 -11.46 -6.48 4.10
C THR A 34 -11.43 -6.80 2.60
N LEU A 35 -11.12 -5.81 1.75
CA LEU A 35 -11.02 -6.03 0.31
C LEU A 35 -9.74 -6.75 -0.11
N VAL A 36 -8.64 -6.49 0.58
CA VAL A 36 -7.32 -7.06 0.27
C VAL A 36 -7.16 -8.44 0.88
N MET A 37 -7.61 -8.63 2.12
CA MET A 37 -7.50 -9.86 2.91
C MET A 37 -8.89 -10.37 3.33
N PRO A 38 -9.72 -10.88 2.39
CA PRO A 38 -11.09 -11.29 2.70
C PRO A 38 -11.20 -12.52 3.62
N TYR A 39 -10.10 -13.27 3.78
CA TYR A 39 -10.06 -14.49 4.58
C TYR A 39 -8.75 -14.53 5.38
N LEU A 40 -8.84 -14.14 6.63
CA LEU A 40 -7.77 -14.32 7.62
C LEU A 40 -8.02 -15.62 8.38
N ASP A 41 -7.87 -16.76 7.71
CA ASP A 41 -8.09 -18.08 8.33
C ASP A 41 -6.84 -18.66 8.99
N ASP A 42 -5.70 -17.96 8.94
CA ASP A 42 -4.45 -18.46 9.50
C ASP A 42 -4.25 -17.93 10.93
N GLU A 43 -4.72 -18.70 11.92
CA GLU A 43 -4.59 -18.40 13.35
C GLU A 43 -3.11 -18.28 13.81
N ASP A 44 -2.17 -18.76 12.99
CA ASP A 44 -0.74 -18.81 13.31
C ASP A 44 0.01 -17.49 13.04
N TYR A 45 -0.62 -16.49 12.42
CA TYR A 45 0.02 -15.22 12.05
C TYR A 45 -0.70 -14.02 12.64
N SER A 46 0.09 -13.03 13.04
CA SER A 46 -0.47 -11.73 13.40
C SER A 46 -1.06 -11.03 12.15
N PHE A 47 -2.00 -10.12 12.37
CA PHE A 47 -2.54 -9.30 11.29
C PHE A 47 -1.44 -8.52 10.56
N GLU A 48 -0.45 -8.00 11.30
CA GLU A 48 0.69 -7.25 10.75
C GLU A 48 1.58 -8.13 9.87
N ASP A 49 1.86 -9.38 10.29
CA ASP A 49 2.63 -10.35 9.49
C ASP A 49 1.92 -10.70 8.19
N ASN A 50 0.60 -10.83 8.19
CA ASN A 50 -0.18 -11.03 6.97
C ASN A 50 -0.17 -9.81 6.07
N TRP A 51 -0.16 -8.60 6.66
CA TRP A 51 -0.17 -7.35 5.91
C TRP A 51 1.18 -7.07 5.24
N PHE A 52 2.26 -7.03 6.01
CA PHE A 52 3.61 -6.71 5.50
C PHE A 52 4.41 -7.94 5.06
N GLY A 53 4.02 -9.13 5.48
CA GLY A 53 4.78 -10.36 5.29
C GLY A 53 5.84 -10.57 6.36
N CYS A 54 6.20 -11.84 6.57
CA CYS A 54 7.26 -12.21 7.51
C CYS A 54 8.63 -11.89 6.95
N LYS A 55 9.53 -11.41 7.80
CA LYS A 55 10.95 -11.20 7.44
C LYS A 55 11.66 -12.53 7.25
N ILE A 56 12.63 -12.55 6.31
CA ILE A 56 13.46 -13.73 6.05
C ILE A 56 14.24 -14.10 7.32
N GLY A 57 14.14 -15.35 7.77
CA GLY A 57 14.90 -15.89 8.89
C GLY A 57 14.28 -15.67 10.27
N GLU A 58 13.11 -15.10 10.38
CA GLU A 58 12.37 -15.06 11.65
C GLU A 58 11.77 -16.43 11.97
N ASN A 59 12.09 -16.94 13.17
CA ASN A 59 11.54 -18.18 13.69
C ASN A 59 10.17 -17.86 14.31
N ILE A 60 9.10 -18.17 13.59
CA ILE A 60 7.76 -18.15 14.16
C ILE A 60 7.47 -19.55 14.69
N HIS A 61 7.28 -19.68 16.00
CA HIS A 61 7.04 -20.96 16.68
C HIS A 61 8.10 -22.05 16.48
N GLY A 62 9.41 -21.68 16.33
CA GLY A 62 10.50 -22.64 16.23
C GLY A 62 10.61 -23.40 14.91
N GLN A 63 9.83 -23.06 13.92
CA GLN A 63 9.96 -23.58 12.55
C GLN A 63 10.53 -22.50 11.64
N VAL A 64 11.54 -22.87 10.84
CA VAL A 64 11.97 -22.02 9.71
C VAL A 64 10.84 -22.08 8.69
N LYS A 65 9.90 -21.14 8.77
CA LYS A 65 8.87 -21.04 7.76
C LYS A 65 9.49 -20.50 6.48
N ASP A 66 9.23 -21.20 5.41
CA ASP A 66 9.61 -20.88 4.04
C ASP A 66 9.23 -19.40 3.76
N ASN A 67 10.13 -18.64 3.14
CA ASN A 67 10.08 -17.20 2.83
C ASN A 67 8.87 -16.73 2.02
N ARG A 68 7.76 -17.44 2.02
CA ARG A 68 6.66 -17.29 1.07
C ARG A 68 5.44 -16.58 1.58
N LEU A 69 5.39 -16.18 2.84
CA LEU A 69 4.34 -15.24 3.25
C LEU A 69 4.68 -13.85 2.70
N LEU A 70 4.35 -13.72 1.46
CA LEU A 70 4.38 -12.46 0.78
C LEU A 70 3.23 -11.64 1.35
N GLY A 71 3.53 -10.63 2.14
CA GLY A 71 2.53 -9.69 2.65
C GLY A 71 1.65 -9.13 1.52
N HIS A 72 0.48 -8.68 1.90
CA HIS A 72 -0.45 -8.06 0.96
C HIS A 72 -0.03 -6.63 0.57
N CYS A 73 0.77 -5.97 1.40
CA CYS A 73 1.30 -4.63 1.16
C CYS A 73 2.83 -4.67 1.11
N LYS A 74 3.41 -4.22 0.02
CA LYS A 74 4.85 -4.26 -0.22
C LYS A 74 5.40 -2.89 -0.57
N ASP A 75 6.55 -2.61 -0.03
CA ASP A 75 7.32 -1.38 -0.27
C ASP A 75 8.20 -1.43 -1.53
N VAL A 76 7.88 -2.34 -2.46
CA VAL A 76 8.58 -2.53 -3.74
C VAL A 76 7.61 -2.46 -4.91
N PRO A 77 8.04 -1.94 -6.08
CA PRO A 77 7.15 -1.69 -7.21
C PRO A 77 6.90 -2.94 -8.08
N TYR A 78 7.55 -4.05 -7.78
CA TYR A 78 7.47 -5.26 -8.59
C TYR A 78 6.88 -6.44 -7.82
N MET A 79 6.31 -7.35 -8.59
CA MET A 79 5.80 -8.62 -8.11
C MET A 79 6.70 -9.72 -8.65
N ASP A 80 7.06 -10.69 -7.82
CA ASP A 80 7.78 -11.87 -8.26
C ASP A 80 6.90 -12.65 -9.26
N GLU A 81 7.46 -13.00 -10.42
CA GLU A 81 6.76 -13.76 -11.46
C GLU A 81 6.33 -15.15 -10.99
N THR A 82 6.96 -15.66 -9.95
CA THR A 82 6.63 -16.96 -9.33
C THR A 82 5.40 -16.92 -8.44
N ILE A 83 4.86 -15.72 -8.12
CA ILE A 83 3.65 -15.61 -7.33
C ILE A 83 2.47 -16.15 -8.13
N THR A 84 1.92 -17.27 -7.67
CA THR A 84 0.73 -17.90 -8.24
C THR A 84 -0.47 -17.85 -7.30
N ASP A 85 -0.29 -17.31 -6.11
CA ASP A 85 -1.31 -17.33 -5.07
C ASP A 85 -2.53 -16.49 -5.43
N THR A 86 -3.70 -17.00 -5.10
CA THR A 86 -4.99 -16.37 -5.36
C THR A 86 -5.26 -15.26 -4.35
N ARG A 87 -4.62 -14.11 -4.51
CA ARG A 87 -4.69 -12.98 -3.57
C ARG A 87 -4.72 -11.62 -4.25
N SER A 88 -4.99 -10.58 -3.45
CA SER A 88 -4.77 -9.18 -3.82
C SER A 88 -3.50 -8.66 -3.16
N ILE A 89 -2.74 -7.81 -3.86
CA ILE A 89 -1.46 -7.27 -3.40
C ILE A 89 -1.42 -5.77 -3.72
N ILE A 90 -0.89 -4.99 -2.79
CA ILE A 90 -0.57 -3.57 -2.97
C ILE A 90 0.94 -3.44 -3.06
N LEU A 91 1.44 -2.83 -4.12
CA LEU A 91 2.87 -2.57 -4.34
C LEU A 91 3.08 -1.06 -4.32
N MET A 92 4.08 -0.60 -3.60
CA MET A 92 4.34 0.83 -3.43
C MET A 92 5.76 1.19 -3.85
N GLU A 93 5.89 2.38 -4.46
CA GLU A 93 7.17 3.01 -4.75
C GLU A 93 7.07 4.52 -4.53
N THR A 94 8.13 5.12 -4.01
CA THR A 94 8.23 6.56 -3.83
C THR A 94 9.45 7.11 -4.56
N TYR A 95 9.31 8.27 -5.17
CA TYR A 95 10.44 8.98 -5.76
C TYR A 95 10.27 10.50 -5.68
N PRO A 96 11.37 11.24 -5.51
CA PRO A 96 11.34 12.69 -5.45
C PRO A 96 11.06 13.26 -6.85
N ILE A 97 10.21 14.30 -6.93
CA ILE A 97 9.90 14.99 -8.19
C ILE A 97 10.74 16.23 -8.36
N LYS A 98 10.92 16.98 -7.27
CA LYS A 98 11.49 18.32 -7.30
C LYS A 98 12.28 18.61 -6.03
N PHE A 99 13.46 19.21 -6.21
CA PHE A 99 14.25 19.75 -5.13
C PHE A 99 14.18 21.28 -5.23
N HIS A 100 13.45 21.94 -4.34
CA HIS A 100 13.45 23.39 -4.20
C HIS A 100 13.94 23.78 -2.80
N ASN A 101 15.10 24.39 -2.71
CA ASN A 101 15.66 25.15 -1.56
C ASN A 101 15.38 24.66 -0.12
N SER A 102 14.70 23.57 0.11
CA SER A 102 14.33 22.91 1.38
C SER A 102 13.01 22.14 1.31
N VAL A 103 12.27 22.19 0.21
CA VAL A 103 11.03 21.45 0.04
C VAL A 103 11.22 20.41 -1.05
N ILE A 104 10.91 19.16 -0.73
CA ILE A 104 10.97 18.03 -1.66
C ILE A 104 9.55 17.55 -1.85
N ASP A 105 9.07 17.65 -3.10
CA ASP A 105 7.81 17.02 -3.49
C ASP A 105 8.08 15.55 -3.84
N TYR A 106 7.21 14.67 -3.42
CA TYR A 106 7.31 13.23 -3.69
C TYR A 106 6.13 12.74 -4.51
N ASN A 107 6.39 11.77 -5.38
CA ASN A 107 5.36 10.91 -5.94
C ASN A 107 5.36 9.58 -5.19
N LEU A 108 4.17 9.12 -4.82
CA LEU A 108 3.89 7.76 -4.38
C LEU A 108 3.13 7.05 -5.49
N VAL A 109 3.69 5.99 -6.01
CA VAL A 109 3.02 5.09 -6.97
C VAL A 109 2.50 3.90 -6.20
N ILE A 110 1.21 3.63 -6.35
CA ILE A 110 0.55 2.46 -5.78
C ILE A 110 0.01 1.61 -6.92
N ASN A 111 0.49 0.38 -7.03
CA ASN A 111 -0.06 -0.63 -7.92
C ASN A 111 -0.90 -1.60 -7.10
N VAL A 112 -2.19 -1.66 -7.39
CA VAL A 112 -3.11 -2.64 -6.81
C VAL A 112 -3.30 -3.75 -7.81
N VAL A 113 -3.00 -4.99 -7.42
CA VAL A 113 -3.14 -6.16 -8.29
C VAL A 113 -3.94 -7.24 -7.58
N SER A 114 -4.79 -7.95 -8.32
CA SER A 114 -5.53 -9.12 -7.82
C SER A 114 -5.42 -10.26 -8.82
N HIS A 115 -5.30 -11.47 -8.28
CA HIS A 115 -5.40 -12.68 -9.11
C HIS A 115 -6.78 -12.73 -9.76
N ARG A 116 -6.85 -13.19 -11.01
CA ARG A 116 -8.09 -13.21 -11.80
C ARG A 116 -9.23 -13.97 -11.10
N ASP A 117 -8.91 -15.02 -10.33
CA ASP A 117 -9.91 -15.87 -9.68
C ASP A 117 -10.58 -15.19 -8.47
N VAL A 118 -9.97 -14.15 -7.92
CA VAL A 118 -10.55 -13.31 -6.85
C VAL A 118 -10.94 -11.90 -7.31
N LEU A 119 -10.75 -11.61 -8.60
CA LEU A 119 -11.04 -10.29 -9.16
C LEU A 119 -12.53 -9.94 -9.08
N GLU A 120 -13.39 -10.91 -9.40
CA GLU A 120 -14.83 -10.75 -9.34
C GLU A 120 -15.35 -11.18 -7.96
N LEU A 121 -16.15 -10.32 -7.35
CA LEU A 121 -16.86 -10.63 -6.12
C LEU A 121 -18.17 -11.34 -6.45
N ASN A 122 -18.59 -12.26 -5.58
CA ASN A 122 -19.93 -12.84 -5.70
C ASN A 122 -21.01 -11.75 -5.50
N ASP A 123 -22.20 -11.97 -6.04
CA ASP A 123 -23.26 -10.95 -6.09
C ASP A 123 -23.69 -10.42 -4.71
N VAL A 124 -23.65 -11.27 -3.68
CA VAL A 124 -24.00 -10.87 -2.31
C VAL A 124 -22.98 -9.88 -1.77
N VAL A 125 -21.70 -10.25 -1.79
CA VAL A 125 -20.59 -9.39 -1.33
C VAL A 125 -20.53 -8.10 -2.16
N LYS A 126 -20.67 -8.21 -3.47
CA LYS A 126 -20.70 -7.06 -4.36
C LYS A 126 -21.84 -6.08 -4.03
N SER A 127 -23.02 -6.62 -3.71
CA SER A 127 -24.17 -5.78 -3.30
C SER A 127 -23.92 -5.05 -1.99
N GLU A 128 -23.23 -5.68 -1.02
CA GLU A 128 -22.86 -5.03 0.25
C GLU A 128 -21.89 -3.87 0.03
N TRP A 129 -20.86 -4.08 -0.80
CA TRP A 129 -19.90 -3.02 -1.14
C TRP A 129 -20.55 -1.88 -1.94
N HIS A 130 -21.50 -2.19 -2.84
CA HIS A 130 -22.27 -1.16 -3.55
C HIS A 130 -23.11 -0.30 -2.59
N LYS A 131 -23.68 -0.88 -1.52
CA LYS A 131 -24.40 -0.12 -0.49
C LYS A 131 -23.48 0.84 0.27
N LYS A 132 -22.19 0.49 0.41
CA LYS A 132 -21.17 1.39 0.97
C LYS A 132 -20.66 2.44 -0.03
N GLY A 133 -21.10 2.40 -1.29
CA GLY A 133 -20.74 3.35 -2.34
C GLY A 133 -19.57 2.91 -3.25
N TYR A 134 -19.01 1.72 -3.03
CA TYR A 134 -17.94 1.17 -3.89
C TYR A 134 -18.51 0.56 -5.17
N THR A 135 -17.77 0.66 -6.29
CA THR A 135 -18.22 0.17 -7.59
C THR A 135 -17.10 -0.51 -8.37
N GLY A 136 -17.47 -1.38 -9.31
CA GLY A 136 -16.52 -2.07 -10.19
C GLY A 136 -16.16 -3.47 -9.70
N ASN A 137 -14.98 -3.94 -10.08
CA ASN A 137 -14.40 -5.18 -9.60
C ASN A 137 -13.60 -4.96 -8.31
N ARG A 138 -13.04 -6.03 -7.73
CA ARG A 138 -12.25 -5.95 -6.48
C ARG A 138 -11.12 -4.92 -6.55
N VAL A 139 -10.35 -4.89 -7.63
CA VAL A 139 -9.26 -3.91 -7.81
C VAL A 139 -9.78 -2.48 -7.82
N ASP A 140 -10.91 -2.25 -8.51
CA ASP A 140 -11.53 -0.91 -8.55
C ASP A 140 -11.98 -0.47 -7.16
N MET A 141 -12.57 -1.38 -6.37
CA MET A 141 -13.02 -1.10 -5.00
C MET A 141 -11.84 -0.86 -4.05
N ILE A 142 -10.75 -1.67 -4.15
CA ILE A 142 -9.52 -1.44 -3.38
C ILE A 142 -8.94 -0.06 -3.70
N CYS A 143 -8.87 0.33 -4.98
CA CYS A 143 -8.38 1.66 -5.38
C CYS A 143 -9.24 2.79 -4.79
N GLN A 144 -10.57 2.63 -4.76
CA GLN A 144 -11.48 3.60 -4.15
C GLN A 144 -11.26 3.69 -2.64
N ALA A 145 -11.12 2.55 -1.94
CA ALA A 145 -10.85 2.51 -0.51
C ALA A 145 -9.49 3.14 -0.15
N ILE A 146 -8.44 2.82 -0.91
CA ILE A 146 -7.12 3.45 -0.76
C ILE A 146 -7.22 4.97 -0.94
N ASN A 147 -7.93 5.42 -1.98
CA ASN A 147 -8.06 6.86 -2.21
C ASN A 147 -8.80 7.56 -1.05
N LEU A 148 -9.84 6.96 -0.49
CA LEU A 148 -10.53 7.48 0.67
C LEU A 148 -9.61 7.53 1.90
N ALA A 149 -8.88 6.45 2.19
CA ALA A 149 -7.94 6.38 3.30
C ALA A 149 -6.82 7.44 3.20
N LEU A 150 -6.27 7.63 1.99
CA LEU A 150 -5.18 8.57 1.76
C LEU A 150 -5.63 10.03 1.61
N THR A 151 -6.91 10.30 1.46
CA THR A 151 -7.47 11.67 1.48
C THR A 151 -8.02 12.08 2.84
N ASP A 152 -8.04 11.18 3.84
CA ASP A 152 -8.41 11.51 5.22
C ASP A 152 -7.30 12.31 5.90
N ASP A 153 -7.53 13.60 6.11
CA ASP A 153 -6.54 14.52 6.66
C ASP A 153 -6.16 14.16 8.11
N MET A 154 -7.10 13.68 8.92
CA MET A 154 -6.81 13.31 10.33
C MET A 154 -5.80 12.17 10.43
N ILE A 155 -5.91 11.17 9.56
CA ILE A 155 -5.00 10.01 9.56
C ILE A 155 -3.62 10.43 9.04
N LYS A 156 -3.58 11.17 7.95
CA LYS A 156 -2.32 11.64 7.34
C LYS A 156 -1.50 12.52 8.29
N ASP A 157 -2.14 13.45 8.96
CA ASP A 157 -1.48 14.37 9.90
C ASP A 157 -0.84 13.63 11.07
N SER A 158 -1.44 12.54 11.55
CA SER A 158 -0.87 11.73 12.63
C SER A 158 0.39 10.96 12.22
N PHE A 159 0.58 10.68 10.94
CA PHE A 159 1.77 10.02 10.39
C PHE A 159 2.82 10.99 9.81
N GLY A 160 2.58 12.29 9.87
CA GLY A 160 3.52 13.28 9.33
C GLY A 160 3.53 13.38 7.80
N ILE A 161 2.58 12.75 7.13
CA ILE A 161 2.37 12.87 5.69
C ILE A 161 1.40 14.04 5.47
N GLY A 162 1.85 15.06 4.76
CA GLY A 162 1.02 16.20 4.42
C GLY A 162 -0.07 15.88 3.40
N THR A 163 -0.48 16.86 2.62
CA THR A 163 -1.56 16.71 1.65
C THR A 163 -1.18 15.71 0.55
N MET A 164 -1.97 14.64 0.42
CA MET A 164 -1.85 13.69 -0.67
C MET A 164 -2.92 13.96 -1.72
N ARG A 165 -2.50 14.11 -2.96
CA ARG A 165 -3.41 14.35 -4.09
C ARG A 165 -3.19 13.31 -5.17
N LEU A 166 -4.29 12.65 -5.57
CA LEU A 166 -4.27 11.77 -6.72
C LEU A 166 -3.96 12.59 -7.98
N ASP A 167 -2.84 12.30 -8.63
CA ASP A 167 -2.50 12.93 -9.90
C ASP A 167 -3.30 12.28 -11.04
N THR A 168 -4.40 12.91 -11.41
CA THR A 168 -5.30 12.41 -12.46
C THR A 168 -4.72 12.53 -13.87
N ARG A 169 -3.59 13.22 -14.06
CA ARG A 169 -2.94 13.37 -15.36
C ARG A 169 -1.98 12.23 -15.64
N THR A 170 -1.22 11.81 -14.63
CA THR A 170 -0.28 10.68 -14.70
C THR A 170 -0.93 9.38 -14.25
N SER A 171 -1.84 9.42 -13.29
CA SER A 171 -2.73 8.31 -12.95
C SER A 171 -3.80 8.17 -14.02
N GLN A 172 -3.41 8.01 -15.27
CA GLN A 172 -4.29 7.19 -16.05
C GLN A 172 -4.38 5.91 -15.25
N LEU A 173 -5.56 5.60 -14.72
CA LEU A 173 -5.89 4.31 -14.11
C LEU A 173 -5.61 3.21 -15.16
N GLN A 174 -4.34 3.12 -15.53
CA GLN A 174 -3.88 2.20 -16.55
C GLN A 174 -4.03 0.82 -15.97
N SER A 175 -4.64 -0.05 -16.76
CA SER A 175 -4.63 -1.44 -16.40
C SER A 175 -3.17 -1.89 -16.32
N PHE A 176 -2.79 -2.35 -15.12
CA PHE A 176 -1.49 -2.94 -14.87
C PHE A 176 -1.63 -4.45 -14.93
N LYS A 177 -0.87 -5.10 -15.79
CA LYS A 177 -0.89 -6.57 -15.93
C LYS A 177 0.52 -7.09 -15.74
N PRO A 178 0.91 -7.43 -14.50
CA PRO A 178 2.24 -7.95 -14.23
C PRO A 178 2.48 -9.30 -14.92
N ASN A 179 1.43 -10.13 -15.04
CA ASN A 179 1.43 -11.38 -15.79
C ASN A 179 0.00 -11.76 -16.23
N THR A 180 -0.18 -12.93 -16.85
CA THR A 180 -1.48 -13.40 -17.37
C THR A 180 -2.53 -13.69 -16.31
N ASN A 181 -2.11 -13.95 -15.06
CA ASN A 181 -3.00 -14.35 -13.96
C ASN A 181 -3.44 -13.17 -13.10
N PHE A 182 -2.79 -12.02 -13.22
CA PHE A 182 -3.07 -10.86 -12.41
C PHE A 182 -3.55 -9.69 -13.26
N TYR A 183 -4.52 -8.98 -12.70
CA TYR A 183 -5.02 -7.71 -13.20
C TYR A 183 -4.87 -6.66 -12.12
N GLY A 184 -4.52 -5.45 -12.50
CA GLY A 184 -4.34 -4.37 -11.56
C GLY A 184 -4.57 -2.99 -12.14
N ARG A 185 -4.40 -1.99 -11.27
CA ARG A 185 -4.40 -0.57 -11.60
C ARG A 185 -3.26 0.13 -10.90
N THR A 186 -2.76 1.17 -11.55
CA THR A 186 -1.75 2.07 -11.02
C THR A 186 -2.40 3.38 -10.60
N MET A 187 -2.09 3.84 -9.39
CA MET A 187 -2.43 5.17 -8.88
C MET A 187 -1.13 5.92 -8.58
N VAL A 188 -1.11 7.20 -8.88
CA VAL A 188 0.02 8.08 -8.54
C VAL A 188 -0.48 9.20 -7.67
N TYR A 189 0.10 9.34 -6.50
CA TYR A 189 -0.18 10.44 -5.58
C TYR A 189 0.99 11.39 -5.54
N ARG A 190 0.71 12.67 -5.57
CA ARG A 190 1.67 13.69 -5.21
C ARG A 190 1.53 13.99 -3.73
N ILE A 191 2.67 14.04 -3.05
CA ILE A 191 2.76 14.34 -1.63
C ILE A 191 3.47 15.68 -1.48
N ASP A 192 2.76 16.64 -0.91
CA ASP A 192 3.26 17.96 -0.58
C ASP A 192 3.37 18.05 0.96
N ASP A 193 4.31 18.83 1.49
CA ASP A 193 4.41 19.20 2.92
C ASP A 193 4.59 18.03 3.91
N ILE A 194 5.69 17.31 3.81
CA ILE A 194 6.03 16.23 4.73
C ILE A 194 6.59 16.80 6.04
N ASN A 195 6.01 16.39 7.17
CA ASN A 195 6.54 16.66 8.50
C ASN A 195 7.50 15.55 8.94
N MET A 196 8.80 15.75 8.69
CA MET A 196 9.84 14.77 9.01
C MET A 196 9.96 14.45 10.51
N GLU A 197 9.56 15.37 11.41
CA GLU A 197 9.62 15.12 12.85
C GLU A 197 8.58 14.06 13.29
N LEU A 198 7.41 14.07 12.66
CA LEU A 198 6.38 13.06 12.91
C LEU A 198 6.68 11.76 12.16
N LEU A 199 7.20 11.86 10.93
CA LEU A 199 7.50 10.69 10.10
C LEU A 199 8.62 9.81 10.69
N CYS A 200 9.53 10.38 11.51
CA CYS A 200 10.65 9.69 12.14
C CYS A 200 10.34 9.13 13.54
N LYS A 201 9.10 9.27 14.04
CA LYS A 201 8.68 8.71 15.34
C LYS A 201 8.25 7.27 15.22
#